data_6d8d2d0f017984761d48cdc236c282fb
#
_entry.id   6d8d2d0f017984761d48cdc236c282fb
#
_cell.length_a   1.000
_cell.length_b   1.000
_cell.length_c   1.000
_cell.angle_alpha   90.00
_cell.angle_beta   90.00
_cell.angle_gamma   90.00
#
_symmetry.space_group_name_H-M   'P 1'
#
loop_
_entity.id
_entity.type
_entity.pdbx_description
1 polymer ?
#
loop_
_entity_poly.entity_id
_entity_poly.type
_entity_poly.pdbx_seq_one_letter_code
_entity_poly.pdbx_strand_id
1 'polypeptide(L)'
;MLPMDPLRLTIMSRQDCHLCRVVTRVAKQVQLDLCFDLVTVDVDSDERLRAQYGDRVPVLLLNDRETLSGKVTVGELREAIKKARWRNPISRILSRVKLALTRW
;
A
#
# COMPACT_ATOMS: atom_id res chain seq x y z
N MET A 1 16.89 6.71 -16.47
CA MET A 1 16.07 6.81 -15.28
C MET A 1 15.55 5.46 -14.90
N LEU A 2 15.74 5.10 -13.68
CA LEU A 2 15.28 3.83 -13.23
C LEU A 2 13.78 3.82 -13.15
N PRO A 3 13.15 2.84 -13.75
CA PRO A 3 11.72 2.68 -13.60
C PRO A 3 11.45 2.15 -12.20
N MET A 4 11.79 2.94 -11.23
CA MET A 4 11.35 2.63 -9.89
C MET A 4 9.91 3.04 -9.85
N ASP A 5 9.07 2.17 -10.32
CA ASP A 5 7.66 2.44 -10.16
C ASP A 5 7.40 2.62 -8.69
N PRO A 6 6.87 3.77 -8.30
CA PRO A 6 6.54 3.97 -6.90
C PRO A 6 5.53 2.90 -6.50
N LEU A 7 5.66 2.45 -5.28
CA LEU A 7 4.65 1.59 -4.71
C LEU A 7 3.30 2.30 -4.79
N ARG A 8 2.27 1.54 -5.11
CA ARG A 8 0.91 2.06 -5.10
C ARG A 8 0.18 1.44 -3.93
N LEU A 9 -0.34 2.27 -3.06
CA LEU A 9 -1.23 1.84 -2.01
C LEU A 9 -2.66 2.13 -2.45
N THR A 10 -3.45 1.09 -2.58
CA THR A 10 -4.87 1.21 -2.91
C THR A 10 -5.67 0.90 -1.66
N ILE A 11 -6.57 1.80 -1.30
CA ILE A 11 -7.48 1.59 -0.18
C ILE A 11 -8.87 1.35 -0.72
N MET A 12 -9.36 0.14 -0.53
CA MET A 12 -10.76 -0.18 -0.84
C MET A 12 -11.62 0.33 0.30
N SER A 13 -12.55 1.20 -0.01
CA SER A 13 -13.33 1.90 1.02
C SER A 13 -14.80 2.03 0.63
N ARG A 14 -15.59 2.53 1.56
CA ARG A 14 -16.99 2.89 1.34
C ARG A 14 -17.23 4.29 1.90
N GLN A 15 -18.23 4.98 1.37
CA GLN A 15 -18.49 6.36 1.76
C GLN A 15 -18.84 6.53 3.23
N ASP A 16 -19.65 5.63 3.77
CA ASP A 16 -20.10 5.72 5.16
C ASP A 16 -19.24 4.94 6.13
N CYS A 17 -17.97 4.80 5.81
CA CYS A 17 -17.05 4.02 6.63
C CYS A 17 -16.11 4.95 7.41
N HIS A 18 -16.37 5.09 8.70
CA HIS A 18 -15.52 5.92 9.57
C HIS A 18 -14.08 5.38 9.61
N LEU A 19 -13.93 4.08 9.75
CA LEU A 19 -12.62 3.44 9.82
C LEU A 19 -11.83 3.64 8.53
N CYS A 20 -12.52 3.64 7.39
CA CYS A 20 -11.88 3.92 6.10
C CYS A 20 -11.27 5.32 6.09
N ARG A 21 -11.98 6.30 6.64
CA ARG A 21 -11.48 7.67 6.74
C ARG A 21 -10.25 7.75 7.65
N VAL A 22 -10.29 7.04 8.76
CA VAL A 22 -9.16 7.00 9.70
C VAL A 22 -7.93 6.39 9.01
N VAL A 23 -8.10 5.28 8.33
CA VAL A 23 -6.99 4.60 7.65
C VAL A 23 -6.45 5.45 6.50
N THR A 24 -7.31 6.18 5.81
CA THR A 24 -6.86 7.12 4.77
C THR A 24 -5.97 8.21 5.36
N ARG A 25 -6.30 8.71 6.54
CA ARG A 25 -5.45 9.70 7.23
C ARG A 25 -4.11 9.09 7.63
N VAL A 26 -4.13 7.86 8.12
CA VAL A 26 -2.92 7.13 8.45
C VAL A 26 -2.02 7.01 7.21
N ALA A 27 -2.61 6.65 6.08
CA ALA A 27 -1.86 6.52 4.82
C ALA A 27 -1.24 7.85 4.40
N LYS A 28 -1.99 8.95 4.51
CA LYS A 28 -1.47 10.28 4.18
C LYS A 28 -0.34 10.69 5.10
N GLN A 29 -0.42 10.33 6.36
CA GLN A 29 0.65 10.62 7.32
C GLN A 29 1.92 9.85 6.98
N VAL A 30 1.81 8.58 6.66
CA VAL A 30 2.96 7.77 6.26
C VAL A 30 3.55 8.29 4.95
N GLN A 31 2.71 8.81 4.06
CA GLN A 31 3.14 9.36 2.77
C GLN A 31 4.06 10.57 2.93
N LEU A 32 4.03 11.25 4.08
CA LEU A 32 4.94 12.35 4.35
C LEU A 32 6.40 11.89 4.45
N ASP A 33 6.61 10.65 4.88
CA ASP A 33 7.96 10.09 5.07
C ASP A 33 8.37 9.12 3.97
N LEU A 34 7.43 8.37 3.44
CA LEU A 34 7.70 7.31 2.50
C LEU A 34 6.99 7.59 1.18
N CYS A 35 7.72 7.49 0.08
CA CYS A 35 7.14 7.78 -1.24
C CYS A 35 6.33 6.59 -1.72
N PHE A 36 5.06 6.84 -1.98
CA PHE A 36 4.18 5.89 -2.65
C PHE A 36 2.97 6.64 -3.20
N ASP A 37 2.34 6.06 -4.21
CA ASP A 37 1.09 6.60 -4.74
C ASP A 37 -0.07 6.11 -3.90
N LEU A 38 -1.02 6.98 -3.63
CA LEU A 38 -2.20 6.65 -2.84
C LEU A 38 -3.43 6.74 -3.72
N VAL A 39 -4.17 5.64 -3.81
CA VAL A 39 -5.40 5.56 -4.57
C VAL A 39 -6.52 5.06 -3.65
N THR A 40 -7.64 5.74 -3.67
CA THR A 40 -8.82 5.32 -2.91
C THR A 40 -9.89 4.85 -3.89
N VAL A 41 -10.44 3.68 -3.66
CA VAL A 41 -11.45 3.07 -4.51
C VAL A 41 -12.72 2.85 -3.70
N ASP A 42 -13.85 3.38 -4.19
CA ASP A 42 -15.16 3.14 -3.59
C ASP A 42 -15.67 1.78 -4.10
N VAL A 43 -15.76 0.81 -3.20
CA VAL A 43 -16.20 -0.54 -3.58
C VAL A 43 -17.66 -0.59 -4.01
N ASP A 44 -18.46 0.41 -3.64
CA ASP A 44 -19.85 0.47 -4.08
C ASP A 44 -19.99 0.91 -5.53
N SER A 45 -18.92 1.36 -6.17
CA SER A 45 -18.94 1.73 -7.58
C SER A 45 -18.95 0.53 -8.52
N ASP A 46 -18.71 -0.66 -8.01
CA ASP A 46 -18.62 -1.87 -8.82
C ASP A 46 -19.10 -3.07 -8.00
N GLU A 47 -20.02 -3.85 -8.55
CA GLU A 47 -20.59 -5.00 -7.85
C GLU A 47 -19.54 -6.04 -7.46
N ARG A 48 -18.55 -6.25 -8.31
CA ARG A 48 -17.47 -7.21 -8.03
C ARG A 48 -16.66 -6.77 -6.84
N LEU A 49 -16.31 -5.49 -6.78
CA LEU A 49 -15.54 -4.95 -5.68
C LEU A 49 -16.36 -5.01 -4.38
N ARG A 50 -17.64 -4.69 -4.45
CA ARG A 50 -18.50 -4.76 -3.28
C ARG A 50 -18.60 -6.18 -2.76
N ALA A 51 -18.75 -7.15 -3.64
CA ALA A 51 -18.84 -8.56 -3.26
C ALA A 51 -17.53 -9.05 -2.64
N GLN A 52 -16.40 -8.60 -3.17
CA GLN A 52 -15.09 -9.04 -2.70
C GLN A 52 -14.65 -8.34 -1.42
N TYR A 53 -14.88 -7.04 -1.30
CA TYR A 53 -14.31 -6.24 -0.21
C TYR A 53 -15.34 -5.57 0.70
N GLY A 54 -16.58 -5.49 0.28
CA GLY A 54 -17.58 -4.65 0.96
C GLY A 54 -17.71 -4.85 2.46
N ASP A 55 -17.61 -6.11 2.91
CA ASP A 55 -17.75 -6.44 4.33
C ASP A 55 -16.45 -6.30 5.11
N ARG A 56 -15.36 -6.00 4.43
CA ARG A 56 -14.04 -5.98 5.04
C ARG A 56 -13.34 -4.63 4.93
N VAL A 57 -14.01 -3.62 4.38
CA VAL A 57 -13.38 -2.31 4.21
C VAL A 57 -12.99 -1.72 5.57
N PRO A 58 -11.88 -0.99 5.65
CA PRO A 58 -10.94 -0.73 4.58
C PRO A 58 -10.02 -1.93 4.31
N VAL A 59 -9.75 -2.17 3.03
CA VAL A 59 -8.77 -3.19 2.60
C VAL A 59 -7.64 -2.47 1.88
N LEU A 60 -6.42 -2.72 2.28
CA LEU A 60 -5.25 -2.06 1.72
C LEU A 60 -4.47 -3.02 0.83
N LEU A 61 -4.25 -2.59 -0.41
CA LEU A 61 -3.49 -3.36 -1.38
C LEU A 61 -2.22 -2.60 -1.73
N LEU A 62 -1.09 -3.28 -1.61
CA LEU A 62 0.20 -2.75 -2.06
C LEU A 62 0.54 -3.41 -3.38
N ASN A 63 0.57 -2.60 -4.45
CA ASN A 63 0.78 -3.08 -5.82
C ASN A 63 -0.18 -4.22 -6.15
N ASP A 64 -1.47 -3.99 -5.89
CA ASP A 64 -2.56 -4.92 -6.18
C ASP A 64 -2.55 -6.20 -5.34
N ARG A 65 -1.73 -6.24 -4.31
CA ARG A 65 -1.68 -7.37 -3.39
C ARG A 65 -2.30 -6.97 -2.06
N GLU A 66 -3.33 -7.68 -1.65
CA GLU A 66 -3.97 -7.44 -0.37
C GLU A 66 -2.97 -7.68 0.76
N THR A 67 -2.80 -6.68 1.62
CA THR A 67 -1.77 -6.71 2.64
C THR A 67 -2.33 -6.48 4.04
N LEU A 68 -3.21 -5.51 4.21
CA LEU A 68 -3.78 -5.15 5.50
C LEU A 68 -5.27 -4.89 5.33
N SER A 69 -6.01 -5.01 6.43
CA SER A 69 -7.43 -4.68 6.42
C SER A 69 -7.87 -4.25 7.83
N GLY A 70 -8.99 -3.55 7.88
CA GLY A 70 -9.56 -3.08 9.12
C GLY A 70 -8.75 -1.95 9.75
N LYS A 71 -8.59 -1.99 11.05
CA LYS A 71 -7.85 -0.95 11.77
C LYS A 71 -6.36 -1.10 11.50
N VAL A 72 -5.77 -0.07 10.92
CA VAL A 72 -4.35 -0.07 10.55
C VAL A 72 -3.66 1.11 11.24
N THR A 73 -2.57 0.84 11.93
CA THR A 73 -1.78 1.88 12.58
C THR A 73 -0.69 2.38 11.63
N VAL A 74 -0.13 3.55 11.96
CA VAL A 74 1.00 4.12 11.21
C VAL A 74 2.16 3.11 11.16
N GLY A 75 2.48 2.50 12.30
CA GLY A 75 3.58 1.52 12.37
C GLY A 75 3.35 0.30 11.50
N GLU A 76 2.14 -0.24 11.53
CA GLU A 76 1.80 -1.40 10.70
C GLU A 76 1.92 -1.08 9.21
N LEU A 77 1.43 0.09 8.81
CA LEU A 77 1.50 0.48 7.40
C LEU A 77 2.95 0.72 6.97
N ARG A 78 3.75 1.38 7.81
CA ARG A 78 5.16 1.60 7.50
C ARG A 78 5.90 0.28 7.29
N GLU A 79 5.68 -0.68 8.16
CA GLU A 79 6.30 -2.00 8.04
C GLU A 79 5.84 -2.73 6.78
N ALA A 80 4.56 -2.66 6.46
CA ALA A 80 4.03 -3.28 5.25
C ALA A 80 4.66 -2.68 3.99
N ILE A 81 4.81 -1.36 3.95
CA ILE A 81 5.43 -0.68 2.82
C ILE A 81 6.90 -1.07 2.66
N LYS A 82 7.63 -1.13 3.76
CA LYS A 82 9.03 -1.56 3.74
C LYS A 82 9.18 -2.98 3.22
N LYS A 83 8.33 -3.89 3.71
CA LYS A 83 8.33 -5.28 3.24
C LYS A 83 7.97 -5.38 1.77
N ALA A 84 7.01 -4.59 1.32
CA ALA A 84 6.60 -4.60 -0.09
C ALA A 84 7.73 -4.14 -1.00
N ARG A 85 8.51 -3.16 -0.57
CA ARG A 85 9.68 -2.71 -1.32
C ARG A 85 10.71 -3.81 -1.46
N TRP A 86 10.94 -4.59 -0.42
CA TRP A 86 11.86 -5.72 -0.46
C TRP A 86 11.38 -6.84 -1.36
N ARG A 87 10.05 -7.02 -1.47
CA ARG A 87 9.46 -8.06 -2.33
C ARG A 87 9.43 -7.68 -3.78
N ASN A 88 9.54 -6.40 -4.10
CA ASN A 88 9.55 -5.93 -5.47
C ASN A 88 10.81 -6.47 -6.16
N PRO A 89 10.68 -7.21 -7.29
CA PRO A 89 11.84 -7.77 -7.97
C PRO A 89 12.89 -6.73 -8.34
N ILE A 90 12.46 -5.55 -8.74
CA ILE A 90 13.37 -4.47 -9.09
C ILE A 90 14.16 -4.03 -7.85
N SER A 91 13.51 -3.90 -6.72
CA SER A 91 14.17 -3.54 -5.47
C SER A 91 15.17 -4.59 -5.04
N ARG A 92 14.85 -5.87 -5.23
CA ARG A 92 15.79 -6.96 -4.94
C ARG A 92 17.03 -6.89 -5.81
N ILE A 93 16.84 -6.66 -7.09
CA ILE A 93 17.94 -6.54 -8.04
C ILE A 93 18.83 -5.36 -7.66
N LEU A 94 18.24 -4.22 -7.38
CA LEU A 94 18.98 -3.03 -6.97
C LEU A 94 19.72 -3.24 -5.65
N SER A 95 19.09 -3.93 -4.71
CA SER A 95 19.76 -4.24 -3.45
C SER A 95 20.97 -5.14 -3.64
N ARG A 96 20.88 -6.13 -4.52
CA ARG A 96 21.99 -7.01 -4.84
C ARG A 96 23.12 -6.24 -5.52
N VAL A 97 22.78 -5.37 -6.44
CA VAL A 97 23.76 -4.55 -7.14
C VAL A 97 24.46 -3.63 -6.13
N LYS A 98 23.69 -3.04 -5.24
CA LYS A 98 24.24 -2.18 -4.21
C LYS A 98 25.21 -2.93 -3.29
N LEU A 99 24.84 -4.14 -2.88
CA LEU A 99 25.70 -4.97 -2.05
C LEU A 99 26.97 -5.35 -2.80
N ALA A 100 26.86 -5.69 -4.07
CA ALA A 100 28.00 -6.01 -4.89
C ALA A 100 28.95 -4.81 -5.02
N LEU A 101 28.38 -3.61 -5.23
CA LEU A 101 29.15 -2.40 -5.36
C LEU A 101 29.84 -2.01 -4.06
N THR A 102 29.22 -2.25 -2.92
CA THR A 102 29.81 -1.90 -1.64
C THR A 102 30.92 -2.83 -1.21
N ARG A 103 31.08 -3.97 -1.86
CA ARG A 103 32.17 -4.89 -1.59
C ARG A 103 33.44 -4.55 -2.31
N TRP A 104 33.34 -3.67 -3.28
CA TRP A 104 34.51 -3.21 -4.05
C TRP A 104 35.18 -2.01 -3.35
#